data_edbfd44b417c8de418b90c9a4c52459e
#
_entry.id   edbfd44b417c8de418b90c9a4c52459e
#
_cell.length_a   1.000
_cell.length_b   1.000
_cell.length_c   1.000
_cell.angle_alpha   90.00
_cell.angle_beta   90.00
_cell.angle_gamma   90.00
#
_symmetry.space_group_name_H-M   'P 1'
#
loop_
_entity.id
_entity.type
_entity.pdbx_description
1 polymer ?
#
loop_
_entity_poly.entity_id
_entity_poly.type
_entity_poly.pdbx_seq_one_letter_code
_entity_poly.pdbx_strand_id
1 'polypeptide(L)'
;LLASSAASDVYKRQIMTYLISMGLESEEAFNIMEKVRKGIIAKGKCPQWPQWKEDMKAHGVPDWYIWSCEKIKYMFPKAHAAAYVMMAWRIAYCKVFYPLAYYAAYFSIRATGFSYELMCQGKDRLENYMKDYKKRKDTLSNKEQDVFKDMRIVQEMYARGFDFMPLDIYRAHPNRFQIIDGKLMPAINSIDGLGDNAAIYISEAAKDGPFLSKDDFRERTHVSRTAVDLSLIHISEPTRQEAI
;
A
#
# COMPACT_ATOMS: atom_id res chain seq x y z
N LEU A 1 -18.88 -3.06 -5.13
CA LEU A 1 -17.91 -4.11 -4.78
C LEU A 1 -18.59 -5.47 -4.56
N LEU A 2 -19.69 -5.52 -3.78
CA LEU A 2 -20.44 -6.77 -3.54
C LEU A 2 -21.07 -7.34 -4.81
N ALA A 3 -21.65 -6.49 -5.67
CA ALA A 3 -22.22 -6.93 -6.94
C ALA A 3 -21.16 -7.45 -7.93
N SER A 4 -19.95 -6.89 -7.90
CA SER A 4 -18.82 -7.33 -8.74
C SER A 4 -18.26 -8.67 -8.30
N SER A 5 -18.16 -8.94 -6.99
CA SER A 5 -17.74 -10.25 -6.48
C SER A 5 -18.80 -11.32 -6.76
N ALA A 6 -20.07 -11.01 -6.59
CA ALA A 6 -21.18 -11.90 -6.90
C ALA A 6 -21.19 -12.32 -8.38
N ALA A 7 -20.99 -11.38 -9.31
CA ALA A 7 -20.91 -11.69 -10.74
C ALA A 7 -19.72 -12.62 -11.06
N SER A 8 -18.55 -12.38 -10.44
CA SER A 8 -17.39 -13.27 -10.59
C SER A 8 -17.69 -14.67 -10.11
N ASP A 9 -18.39 -14.83 -8.99
CA ASP A 9 -18.74 -16.13 -8.43
C ASP A 9 -19.77 -16.87 -9.28
N VAL A 10 -20.69 -16.15 -9.94
CA VAL A 10 -21.65 -16.75 -10.89
C VAL A 10 -20.92 -17.41 -12.06
N TYR A 11 -20.00 -16.71 -12.73
CA TYR A 11 -19.28 -17.28 -13.88
C TYR A 11 -18.37 -18.46 -13.51
N LYS A 12 -17.69 -18.39 -12.36
CA LYS A 12 -16.92 -19.51 -11.85
C LYS A 12 -17.81 -20.70 -11.55
N ARG A 13 -18.92 -20.45 -10.87
CA ARG A 13 -19.89 -21.48 -10.53
C ARG A 13 -20.48 -22.14 -11.78
N GLN A 14 -20.71 -21.40 -12.87
CA GLN A 14 -21.22 -21.95 -14.12
C GLN A 14 -20.32 -23.02 -14.72
N ILE A 15 -19.00 -22.82 -14.74
CA ILE A 15 -18.06 -23.86 -15.21
C ILE A 15 -18.17 -25.10 -14.32
N MET A 16 -18.04 -24.92 -13.02
CA MET A 16 -18.07 -26.03 -12.07
C MET A 16 -19.41 -26.78 -12.13
N THR A 17 -20.55 -26.08 -12.06
CA THR A 17 -21.87 -26.73 -12.06
C THR A 17 -22.18 -27.40 -13.38
N TYR A 18 -21.73 -26.84 -14.51
CA TYR A 18 -21.89 -27.50 -15.82
C TYR A 18 -21.10 -28.82 -15.87
N LEU A 19 -19.85 -28.84 -15.46
CA LEU A 19 -19.03 -30.05 -15.46
C LEU A 19 -19.61 -31.11 -14.50
N ILE A 20 -20.11 -30.71 -13.33
CA ILE A 20 -20.80 -31.62 -12.39
C ILE A 20 -22.09 -32.16 -13.04
N SER A 21 -22.86 -31.32 -13.74
CA SER A 21 -24.08 -31.79 -14.42
C SER A 21 -23.80 -32.75 -15.58
N MET A 22 -22.59 -32.71 -16.13
CA MET A 22 -22.11 -33.67 -17.12
C MET A 22 -21.58 -34.96 -16.49
N GLY A 23 -21.52 -35.04 -15.16
CA GLY A 23 -21.12 -36.26 -14.43
C GLY A 23 -19.70 -36.26 -13.89
N LEU A 24 -18.93 -35.17 -14.04
CA LEU A 24 -17.58 -35.10 -13.44
C LEU A 24 -17.67 -35.00 -11.91
N GLU A 25 -16.67 -35.53 -11.24
CA GLU A 25 -16.49 -35.38 -9.81
C GLU A 25 -16.37 -33.91 -9.40
N SER A 26 -16.98 -33.57 -8.25
CA SER A 26 -17.06 -32.16 -7.79
C SER A 26 -15.70 -31.52 -7.56
N GLU A 27 -14.72 -32.27 -7.03
CA GLU A 27 -13.37 -31.80 -6.79
C GLU A 27 -12.61 -31.57 -8.10
N GLU A 28 -12.77 -32.46 -9.06
CA GLU A 28 -12.18 -32.33 -10.40
C GLU A 28 -12.79 -31.12 -11.13
N ALA A 29 -14.11 -30.99 -11.13
CA ALA A 29 -14.80 -29.84 -11.74
C ALA A 29 -14.36 -28.50 -11.13
N PHE A 30 -14.14 -28.45 -9.81
CA PHE A 30 -13.58 -27.29 -9.13
C PHE A 30 -12.15 -26.99 -9.56
N ASN A 31 -11.30 -28.02 -9.61
CA ASN A 31 -9.91 -27.88 -10.04
C ASN A 31 -9.80 -27.39 -11.49
N ILE A 32 -10.60 -27.94 -12.40
CA ILE A 32 -10.69 -27.48 -13.79
C ILE A 32 -11.10 -26.01 -13.83
N MET A 33 -12.19 -25.63 -13.17
CA MET A 33 -12.66 -24.24 -13.09
C MET A 33 -11.56 -23.28 -12.62
N GLU A 34 -10.84 -23.62 -11.55
CA GLU A 34 -9.76 -22.79 -11.02
C GLU A 34 -8.58 -22.64 -11.98
N LYS A 35 -8.19 -23.70 -12.71
CA LYS A 35 -7.11 -23.64 -13.71
C LYS A 35 -7.53 -22.89 -14.96
N VAL A 36 -8.79 -23.06 -15.41
CA VAL A 36 -9.37 -22.26 -16.51
C VAL A 36 -9.42 -20.79 -16.13
N ARG A 37 -9.99 -20.47 -14.98
CA ARG A 37 -10.14 -19.09 -14.51
C ARG A 37 -8.82 -18.31 -14.45
N LYS A 38 -7.77 -18.98 -13.96
CA LYS A 38 -6.42 -18.39 -13.83
C LYS A 38 -5.64 -18.40 -15.15
N GLY A 39 -6.19 -19.00 -16.21
CA GLY A 39 -5.55 -19.14 -17.51
C GLY A 39 -4.31 -20.03 -17.47
N ILE A 40 -4.22 -20.96 -16.52
CA ILE A 40 -3.09 -21.88 -16.38
C ILE A 40 -3.11 -22.89 -17.53
N ILE A 41 -4.31 -23.34 -17.93
CA ILE A 41 -4.54 -24.22 -19.07
C ILE A 41 -4.12 -23.53 -20.38
N ALA A 42 -4.59 -22.29 -20.61
CA ALA A 42 -4.24 -21.53 -21.81
C ALA A 42 -2.74 -21.22 -21.95
N LYS A 43 -2.01 -21.23 -20.83
CA LYS A 43 -0.55 -21.03 -20.79
C LYS A 43 0.24 -22.34 -20.94
N GLY A 44 -0.43 -23.48 -21.09
CA GLY A 44 0.21 -24.79 -21.14
C GLY A 44 0.91 -25.24 -19.85
N LYS A 45 0.50 -24.67 -18.69
CA LYS A 45 1.14 -24.91 -17.38
C LYS A 45 0.32 -25.83 -16.47
N CYS A 46 -0.59 -26.64 -17.01
CA CYS A 46 -1.42 -27.59 -16.27
C CYS A 46 -1.07 -29.02 -16.64
N PRO A 47 -0.27 -29.74 -15.82
CA PRO A 47 0.12 -31.13 -16.14
C PRO A 47 -1.07 -32.10 -16.19
N GLN A 48 -2.13 -31.84 -15.43
CA GLN A 48 -3.33 -32.68 -15.37
C GLN A 48 -4.28 -32.44 -16.55
N TRP A 49 -4.09 -31.41 -17.36
CA TRP A 49 -5.01 -31.04 -18.41
C TRP A 49 -5.29 -32.12 -19.44
N PRO A 50 -4.30 -32.90 -19.93
CA PRO A 50 -4.56 -34.01 -20.87
C PRO A 50 -5.54 -35.03 -20.31
N GLN A 51 -5.39 -35.41 -19.03
CA GLN A 51 -6.28 -36.38 -18.38
C GLN A 51 -7.70 -35.78 -18.25
N TRP A 52 -7.83 -34.58 -17.70
CA TRP A 52 -9.12 -33.92 -17.56
C TRP A 52 -9.86 -33.71 -18.89
N LYS A 53 -9.12 -33.56 -19.98
CA LYS A 53 -9.69 -33.44 -21.32
C LYS A 53 -10.33 -34.76 -21.77
N GLU A 54 -9.70 -35.88 -21.51
CA GLU A 54 -10.26 -37.20 -21.82
C GLU A 54 -11.45 -37.51 -20.89
N ASP A 55 -11.39 -37.16 -19.62
CA ASP A 55 -12.47 -37.36 -18.66
C ASP A 55 -13.70 -36.53 -19.05
N MET A 56 -13.51 -35.24 -19.45
CA MET A 56 -14.59 -34.41 -20.00
C MET A 56 -15.21 -35.03 -21.24
N LYS A 57 -14.44 -35.54 -22.18
CA LYS A 57 -14.96 -36.21 -23.38
C LYS A 57 -15.74 -37.47 -23.05
N ALA A 58 -15.22 -38.28 -22.12
CA ALA A 58 -15.89 -39.51 -21.67
C ALA A 58 -17.29 -39.22 -21.08
N HIS A 59 -17.46 -38.06 -20.46
CA HIS A 59 -18.70 -37.56 -19.92
C HIS A 59 -19.54 -36.74 -20.91
N GLY A 60 -19.17 -36.72 -22.20
CA GLY A 60 -19.96 -36.06 -23.24
C GLY A 60 -19.86 -34.54 -23.28
N VAL A 61 -18.84 -33.94 -22.64
CA VAL A 61 -18.59 -32.52 -22.76
C VAL A 61 -18.19 -32.17 -24.19
N PRO A 62 -18.86 -31.22 -24.87
CA PRO A 62 -18.58 -30.92 -26.27
C PRO A 62 -17.18 -30.37 -26.51
N ASP A 63 -16.58 -30.73 -27.63
CA ASP A 63 -15.22 -30.30 -28.01
C ASP A 63 -15.08 -28.76 -28.05
N TRP A 64 -16.09 -28.03 -28.48
CA TRP A 64 -16.06 -26.56 -28.47
C TRP A 64 -15.94 -25.97 -27.05
N TYR A 65 -16.52 -26.65 -26.04
CA TYR A 65 -16.41 -26.23 -24.66
C TYR A 65 -15.00 -26.46 -24.14
N ILE A 66 -14.44 -27.65 -24.39
CA ILE A 66 -13.05 -28.00 -24.05
C ILE A 66 -12.08 -27.00 -24.71
N TRP A 67 -12.29 -26.75 -26.00
CA TRP A 67 -11.51 -25.75 -26.73
C TRP A 67 -11.62 -24.35 -26.12
N SER A 68 -12.82 -23.93 -25.67
CA SER A 68 -12.99 -22.63 -25.02
C SER A 68 -12.19 -22.51 -23.72
N CYS A 69 -12.11 -23.59 -22.93
CA CYS A 69 -11.29 -23.63 -21.71
C CYS A 69 -9.79 -23.40 -22.03
N GLU A 70 -9.32 -23.87 -23.17
CA GLU A 70 -7.93 -23.66 -23.63
C GLU A 70 -7.65 -22.24 -24.12
N LYS A 71 -8.68 -21.44 -24.43
CA LYS A 71 -8.53 -20.05 -24.90
C LYS A 71 -8.65 -19.00 -23.81
N ILE A 72 -9.23 -19.35 -22.68
CA ILE A 72 -9.44 -18.41 -21.57
C ILE A 72 -8.11 -18.11 -20.88
N LYS A 73 -7.55 -16.94 -21.16
CA LYS A 73 -6.30 -16.48 -20.55
C LYS A 73 -6.48 -16.00 -19.09
N TYR A 74 -7.62 -15.43 -18.80
CA TYR A 74 -8.04 -15.01 -17.47
C TYR A 74 -9.54 -14.68 -17.47
N MET A 75 -10.28 -15.31 -16.57
CA MET A 75 -11.72 -15.07 -16.48
C MET A 75 -12.01 -13.99 -15.44
N PHE A 76 -12.33 -12.79 -15.93
CA PHE A 76 -12.75 -11.67 -15.11
C PHE A 76 -14.04 -11.06 -15.65
N PRO A 77 -15.04 -10.79 -14.81
CA PRO A 77 -16.23 -10.09 -15.22
C PRO A 77 -15.91 -8.69 -15.78
N LYS A 78 -16.51 -8.31 -16.88
CA LYS A 78 -16.36 -6.98 -17.49
C LYS A 78 -16.71 -5.86 -16.49
N ALA A 79 -17.78 -6.06 -15.72
CA ALA A 79 -18.20 -5.12 -14.67
C ALA A 79 -17.15 -4.94 -13.57
N HIS A 80 -16.46 -6.02 -13.16
CA HIS A 80 -15.36 -5.96 -12.20
C HIS A 80 -14.18 -5.15 -12.77
N ALA A 81 -13.77 -5.43 -14.00
CA ALA A 81 -12.71 -4.66 -14.66
C ALA A 81 -13.08 -3.18 -14.76
N ALA A 82 -14.32 -2.86 -15.14
CA ALA A 82 -14.82 -1.49 -15.21
C ALA A 82 -14.79 -0.79 -13.83
N ALA A 83 -15.19 -1.49 -12.76
CA ALA A 83 -15.15 -0.95 -11.41
C ALA A 83 -13.71 -0.63 -10.95
N TYR A 84 -12.76 -1.52 -11.20
CA TYR A 84 -11.34 -1.26 -10.88
C TYR A 84 -10.75 -0.10 -11.70
N VAL A 85 -11.04 -0.05 -12.99
CA VAL A 85 -10.60 1.07 -13.84
C VAL A 85 -11.20 2.39 -13.35
N MET A 86 -12.48 2.40 -13.00
CA MET A 86 -13.14 3.60 -12.46
C MET A 86 -12.50 4.07 -11.16
N MET A 87 -12.15 3.15 -10.24
CA MET A 87 -11.43 3.48 -9.01
C MET A 87 -10.03 4.02 -9.31
N ALA A 88 -9.30 3.40 -10.25
CA ALA A 88 -8.00 3.89 -10.67
C ALA A 88 -8.07 5.31 -11.26
N TRP A 89 -9.08 5.59 -12.09
CA TRP A 89 -9.32 6.93 -12.63
C TRP A 89 -9.62 7.96 -11.56
N ARG A 90 -10.41 7.64 -10.56
CA ARG A 90 -10.69 8.53 -9.42
C ARG A 90 -9.41 8.87 -8.64
N ILE A 91 -8.58 7.87 -8.37
CA ILE A 91 -7.28 8.08 -7.70
C ILE A 91 -6.34 8.93 -8.57
N ALA A 92 -6.28 8.65 -9.88
CA ALA A 92 -5.50 9.44 -10.81
C ALA A 92 -5.98 10.90 -10.88
N TYR A 93 -7.29 11.14 -10.91
CA TYR A 93 -7.87 12.47 -10.82
C TYR A 93 -7.42 13.22 -9.57
N CYS A 94 -7.53 12.60 -8.39
CA CYS A 94 -7.06 13.19 -7.14
C CYS A 94 -5.56 13.52 -7.20
N LYS A 95 -4.75 12.62 -7.76
CA LYS A 95 -3.30 12.82 -7.90
C LYS A 95 -2.93 13.99 -8.82
N VAL A 96 -3.75 14.24 -9.86
CA VAL A 96 -3.51 15.35 -10.80
C VAL A 96 -4.01 16.68 -10.25
N PHE A 97 -5.26 16.73 -9.77
CA PHE A 97 -5.92 17.98 -9.42
C PHE A 97 -5.80 18.36 -7.93
N TYR A 98 -5.53 17.37 -7.06
CA TYR A 98 -5.35 17.57 -5.61
C TYR A 98 -4.10 16.83 -5.10
N PRO A 99 -2.90 17.12 -5.67
CA PRO A 99 -1.71 16.32 -5.43
C PRO A 99 -1.31 16.25 -3.96
N LEU A 100 -1.33 17.37 -3.23
CA LEU A 100 -1.00 17.36 -1.80
C LEU A 100 -1.95 16.48 -0.98
N ALA A 101 -3.27 16.52 -1.27
CA ALA A 101 -4.23 15.65 -0.61
C ALA A 101 -3.99 14.17 -0.95
N TYR A 102 -3.62 13.87 -2.20
CA TYR A 102 -3.23 12.52 -2.61
C TYR A 102 -2.02 12.02 -1.82
N TYR A 103 -0.94 12.82 -1.74
CA TYR A 103 0.26 12.43 -1.00
C TYR A 103 0.01 12.33 0.51
N ALA A 104 -0.73 13.27 1.10
CA ALA A 104 -1.12 13.20 2.51
C ALA A 104 -1.88 11.90 2.83
N ALA A 105 -2.86 11.55 2.00
CA ALA A 105 -3.62 10.31 2.16
C ALA A 105 -2.75 9.06 1.93
N TYR A 106 -1.87 9.06 0.93
CA TYR A 106 -0.96 7.95 0.65
C TYR A 106 -0.04 7.69 1.83
N PHE A 107 0.66 8.71 2.32
CA PHE A 107 1.59 8.56 3.45
C PHE A 107 0.91 8.25 4.78
N SER A 108 -0.34 8.67 4.97
CA SER A 108 -1.12 8.35 6.17
C SER A 108 -1.67 6.92 6.21
N ILE A 109 -1.95 6.31 5.03
CA ILE A 109 -2.79 5.10 4.97
C ILE A 109 -2.07 3.95 4.25
N ARG A 110 -1.27 4.24 3.21
CA ARG A 110 -0.72 3.22 2.31
C ARG A 110 0.77 3.00 2.47
N ALA A 111 1.50 4.00 2.96
CA ALA A 111 2.92 3.88 3.22
C ALA A 111 3.16 2.94 4.41
N THR A 112 3.97 1.91 4.20
CA THR A 112 4.34 0.91 5.21
C THR A 112 5.81 1.00 5.62
N GLY A 113 6.59 1.78 4.87
CA GLY A 113 8.02 1.99 5.09
C GLY A 113 8.41 3.48 5.14
N PHE A 114 7.47 4.37 5.48
CA PHE A 114 7.80 5.79 5.57
C PHE A 114 8.77 6.05 6.73
N SER A 115 9.84 6.81 6.45
CA SER A 115 10.86 7.24 7.41
C SER A 115 11.05 8.74 7.29
N TYR A 116 10.85 9.45 8.39
CA TYR A 116 11.05 10.90 8.45
C TYR A 116 12.49 11.26 8.09
N GLU A 117 13.47 10.55 8.68
CA GLU A 117 14.89 10.81 8.47
C GLU A 117 15.32 10.63 7.02
N LEU A 118 14.84 9.58 6.35
CA LEU A 118 15.23 9.27 4.98
C LEU A 118 14.50 10.14 3.94
N MET A 119 13.29 10.60 4.24
CA MET A 119 12.38 11.13 3.22
C MET A 119 12.07 12.62 3.37
N CYS A 120 12.14 13.19 4.58
CA CYS A 120 11.75 14.59 4.81
C CYS A 120 12.91 15.58 4.84
N GLN A 121 14.13 15.12 4.60
CA GLN A 121 15.37 15.92 4.67
C GLN A 121 15.78 16.57 3.33
N GLY A 122 14.85 16.66 2.38
CA GLY A 122 15.06 17.25 1.07
C GLY A 122 15.43 16.25 -0.02
N LYS A 123 15.26 16.74 -1.27
CA LYS A 123 15.39 15.91 -2.49
C LYS A 123 16.78 15.29 -2.66
N ASP A 124 17.85 16.07 -2.45
CA ASP A 124 19.21 15.60 -2.73
C ASP A 124 19.62 14.48 -1.76
N ARG A 125 19.21 14.61 -0.51
CA ARG A 125 19.49 13.59 0.51
C ARG A 125 18.72 12.31 0.22
N LEU A 126 17.45 12.41 -0.14
CA LEU A 126 16.64 11.28 -0.58
C LEU A 126 17.28 10.56 -1.78
N GLU A 127 17.72 11.29 -2.80
CA GLU A 127 18.34 10.69 -3.99
C GLU A 127 19.65 9.94 -3.68
N ASN A 128 20.42 10.41 -2.72
CA ASN A 128 21.62 9.70 -2.27
C ASN A 128 21.28 8.37 -1.57
N TYR A 129 20.29 8.36 -0.68
CA TYR A 129 19.82 7.12 -0.08
C TYR A 129 19.25 6.15 -1.13
N MET A 130 18.50 6.66 -2.10
CA MET A 130 17.95 5.83 -3.18
C MET A 130 19.05 5.21 -4.07
N LYS A 131 20.19 5.90 -4.28
CA LYS A 131 21.34 5.33 -5.00
C LYS A 131 21.93 4.13 -4.25
N ASP A 132 22.05 4.23 -2.93
CA ASP A 132 22.53 3.13 -2.09
C ASP A 132 21.56 1.95 -2.10
N TYR A 133 20.28 2.20 -1.91
CA TYR A 133 19.24 1.15 -2.00
C TYR A 133 19.22 0.45 -3.36
N LYS A 134 19.42 1.19 -4.46
CA LYS A 134 19.53 0.60 -5.81
C LYS A 134 20.73 -0.33 -5.96
N LYS A 135 21.88 0.03 -5.37
CA LYS A 135 23.09 -0.82 -5.41
C LYS A 135 22.89 -2.13 -4.66
N ARG A 136 22.11 -2.12 -3.59
CA ARG A 136 21.84 -3.29 -2.71
C ARG A 136 20.52 -3.98 -3.02
N LYS A 137 19.92 -3.76 -4.20
CA LYS A 137 18.54 -4.17 -4.53
C LYS A 137 18.26 -5.64 -4.26
N ASP A 138 19.20 -6.52 -4.56
CA ASP A 138 19.03 -7.98 -4.44
C ASP A 138 19.22 -8.51 -3.00
N THR A 139 19.71 -7.67 -2.09
CA THR A 139 19.96 -8.00 -0.68
C THR A 139 19.02 -7.27 0.28
N LEU A 140 18.10 -6.47 -0.23
CA LEU A 140 17.16 -5.72 0.61
C LEU A 140 16.18 -6.65 1.32
N SER A 141 16.04 -6.47 2.63
CA SER A 141 14.97 -7.07 3.41
C SER A 141 13.59 -6.59 2.95
N ASN A 142 12.54 -7.31 3.31
CA ASN A 142 11.17 -6.91 2.99
C ASN A 142 10.82 -5.50 3.49
N LYS A 143 11.29 -5.15 4.69
CA LYS A 143 11.11 -3.80 5.27
C LYS A 143 11.83 -2.74 4.42
N GLU A 144 13.07 -2.98 4.02
CA GLU A 144 13.82 -2.06 3.16
C GLU A 144 13.20 -1.91 1.77
N GLN A 145 12.60 -2.98 1.22
CA GLN A 145 11.85 -2.90 -0.04
C GLN A 145 10.62 -1.98 0.08
N ASP A 146 9.90 -2.03 1.20
CA ASP A 146 8.78 -1.12 1.46
C ASP A 146 9.29 0.32 1.63
N VAL A 147 10.36 0.56 2.35
CA VAL A 147 11.02 1.87 2.45
C VAL A 147 11.39 2.39 1.06
N PHE A 148 12.03 1.58 0.24
CA PHE A 148 12.42 1.99 -1.12
C PHE A 148 11.23 2.30 -2.02
N LYS A 149 10.12 1.58 -1.88
CA LYS A 149 8.86 1.85 -2.58
C LYS A 149 8.30 3.22 -2.19
N ASP A 150 8.28 3.54 -0.90
CA ASP A 150 7.77 4.83 -0.41
C ASP A 150 8.72 5.98 -0.79
N MET A 151 10.06 5.79 -0.76
CA MET A 151 11.02 6.75 -1.30
C MET A 151 10.73 7.15 -2.75
N ARG A 152 10.28 6.22 -3.59
CA ARG A 152 9.93 6.52 -4.99
C ARG A 152 8.73 7.45 -5.11
N ILE A 153 7.75 7.32 -4.22
CA ILE A 153 6.59 8.22 -4.18
C ILE A 153 7.02 9.61 -3.69
N VAL A 154 7.89 9.68 -2.69
CA VAL A 154 8.47 10.95 -2.22
C VAL A 154 9.33 11.61 -3.31
N GLN A 155 10.15 10.83 -4.03
CA GLN A 155 10.93 11.34 -5.16
C GLN A 155 10.03 11.98 -6.24
N GLU A 156 8.92 11.31 -6.58
CA GLU A 156 7.93 11.88 -7.50
C GLU A 156 7.32 13.17 -6.95
N MET A 157 6.97 13.21 -5.67
CA MET A 157 6.42 14.38 -5.00
C MET A 157 7.38 15.58 -5.10
N TYR A 158 8.66 15.40 -4.77
CA TYR A 158 9.69 16.43 -4.92
C TYR A 158 9.90 16.85 -6.38
N ALA A 159 9.88 15.91 -7.32
CA ALA A 159 10.02 16.22 -8.75
C ALA A 159 8.86 17.06 -9.30
N ARG A 160 7.70 16.98 -8.67
CA ARG A 160 6.52 17.81 -8.97
C ARG A 160 6.50 19.15 -8.23
N GLY A 161 7.53 19.47 -7.47
CA GLY A 161 7.69 20.74 -6.75
C GLY A 161 6.94 20.81 -5.42
N PHE A 162 6.48 19.68 -4.88
CA PHE A 162 5.89 19.62 -3.54
C PHE A 162 6.96 19.24 -2.51
N ASP A 163 6.78 19.70 -1.28
CA ASP A 163 7.77 19.56 -0.23
C ASP A 163 7.12 19.21 1.12
N PHE A 164 7.93 18.67 2.02
CA PHE A 164 7.57 18.57 3.43
C PHE A 164 7.96 19.84 4.17
N MET A 165 7.21 20.17 5.21
CA MET A 165 7.65 21.11 6.21
C MET A 165 8.32 20.37 7.38
N PRO A 166 9.16 21.04 8.18
CA PRO A 166 9.70 20.44 9.40
C PRO A 166 8.57 19.96 10.30
N LEU A 167 8.81 18.85 10.99
CA LEU A 167 7.85 18.32 11.96
C LEU A 167 7.72 19.31 13.14
N ASP A 168 6.49 19.71 13.40
CA ASP A 168 6.13 20.53 14.56
C ASP A 168 5.16 19.73 15.45
N ILE A 169 5.62 19.28 16.61
CA ILE A 169 4.82 18.44 17.51
C ILE A 169 3.56 19.12 18.05
N TYR A 170 3.53 20.46 18.08
CA TYR A 170 2.36 21.22 18.55
C TYR A 170 1.27 21.34 17.48
N ARG A 171 1.61 21.11 16.20
CA ARG A 171 0.71 21.23 15.06
C ARG A 171 0.46 19.89 14.36
N ALA A 172 1.39 18.95 14.47
CA ALA A 172 1.34 17.68 13.77
C ALA A 172 0.29 16.74 14.38
N HIS A 173 -0.38 16.00 13.51
CA HIS A 173 -1.29 14.94 13.94
C HIS A 173 -0.49 13.68 14.30
N PRO A 174 -0.90 12.88 15.29
CA PRO A 174 -0.13 11.69 15.70
C PRO A 174 0.15 10.70 14.57
N ASN A 175 -0.83 10.44 13.69
CA ASN A 175 -0.73 9.39 12.66
C ASN A 175 -1.27 9.79 11.27
N ARG A 176 -1.46 11.09 10.99
CA ARG A 176 -1.92 11.58 9.70
C ARG A 176 -1.06 12.73 9.21
N PHE A 177 -0.69 12.67 7.94
CA PHE A 177 -0.07 13.79 7.26
C PHE A 177 -1.10 14.89 7.03
N GLN A 178 -0.70 16.13 7.23
CA GLN A 178 -1.56 17.30 7.08
C GLN A 178 -1.03 18.22 5.99
N ILE A 179 -1.91 19.02 5.40
CA ILE A 179 -1.53 20.06 4.44
C ILE A 179 -1.58 21.38 5.20
N ILE A 180 -0.43 22.02 5.34
CA ILE A 180 -0.28 23.30 6.03
C ILE A 180 0.58 24.20 5.13
N ASP A 181 0.08 25.40 4.85
CA ASP A 181 0.77 26.43 4.06
C ASP A 181 1.33 25.90 2.70
N GLY A 182 0.56 25.03 2.04
CA GLY A 182 0.94 24.46 0.76
C GLY A 182 2.03 23.38 0.81
N LYS A 183 2.40 22.90 1.99
CA LYS A 183 3.37 21.84 2.22
C LYS A 183 2.74 20.68 3.01
N LEU A 184 3.44 19.54 3.05
CA LEU A 184 3.03 18.42 3.88
C LEU A 184 3.71 18.49 5.25
N MET A 185 2.90 18.53 6.31
CA MET A 185 3.33 18.28 7.68
C MET A 185 3.35 16.77 7.91
N PRO A 186 4.52 16.17 8.21
CA PRO A 186 4.60 14.75 8.56
C PRO A 186 3.83 14.44 9.84
N ALA A 187 3.35 13.21 9.98
CA ALA A 187 2.75 12.72 11.20
C ALA A 187 3.82 12.44 12.27
N ILE A 188 3.48 12.54 13.55
CA ILE A 188 4.43 12.29 14.64
C ILE A 188 4.99 10.87 14.58
N ASN A 189 4.15 9.87 14.26
CA ASN A 189 4.56 8.47 14.10
C ASN A 189 5.46 8.20 12.88
N SER A 190 5.70 9.20 12.02
CA SER A 190 6.66 9.08 10.91
C SER A 190 8.12 9.12 11.37
N ILE A 191 8.37 9.52 12.61
CA ILE A 191 9.69 9.45 13.24
C ILE A 191 10.09 7.98 13.42
N ASP A 192 11.27 7.63 12.92
CA ASP A 192 11.77 6.26 13.01
C ASP A 192 11.88 5.77 14.46
N GLY A 193 11.26 4.62 14.73
CA GLY A 193 11.27 4.03 16.07
C GLY A 193 10.19 4.58 17.03
N LEU A 194 9.37 5.53 16.61
CA LEU A 194 8.25 6.04 17.39
C LEU A 194 6.96 5.31 17.04
N GLY A 195 6.36 4.60 18.01
CA GLY A 195 5.10 3.87 17.81
C GLY A 195 3.87 4.78 17.88
N ASP A 196 2.74 4.31 17.36
CA ASP A 196 1.47 5.06 17.32
C ASP A 196 1.01 5.55 18.70
N ASN A 197 1.13 4.72 19.73
CA ASN A 197 0.73 5.11 21.09
C ASN A 197 1.60 6.25 21.64
N ALA A 198 2.90 6.20 21.41
CA ALA A 198 3.81 7.27 21.82
C ALA A 198 3.50 8.58 21.06
N ALA A 199 3.19 8.50 19.77
CA ALA A 199 2.77 9.65 18.98
C ALA A 199 1.47 10.28 19.50
N ILE A 200 0.50 9.46 19.93
CA ILE A 200 -0.75 9.93 20.55
C ILE A 200 -0.46 10.65 21.87
N TYR A 201 0.34 10.06 22.77
CA TYR A 201 0.67 10.67 24.05
C TYR A 201 1.42 12.03 23.88
N ILE A 202 2.35 12.09 22.92
CA ILE A 202 3.03 13.36 22.58
C ILE A 202 2.03 14.40 22.12
N SER A 203 1.13 14.05 21.19
CA SER A 203 0.13 14.95 20.66
C SER A 203 -0.85 15.42 21.73
N GLU A 204 -1.21 14.58 22.68
CA GLU A 204 -2.11 14.94 23.80
C GLU A 204 -1.42 15.88 24.77
N ALA A 205 -0.21 15.53 25.21
CA ALA A 205 0.56 16.36 26.12
C ALA A 205 0.91 17.76 25.53
N ALA A 206 1.13 17.84 24.22
CA ALA A 206 1.41 19.09 23.53
C ALA A 206 0.24 20.10 23.60
N LYS A 207 -1.00 19.64 23.80
CA LYS A 207 -2.18 20.51 23.95
C LYS A 207 -2.17 21.32 25.26
N ASP A 208 -1.48 20.83 26.28
CA ASP A 208 -1.37 21.48 27.59
C ASP A 208 -0.29 22.57 27.63
N GLY A 209 0.27 22.92 26.46
CA GLY A 209 1.26 23.99 26.30
C GLY A 209 2.67 23.50 26.01
N PRO A 210 3.63 24.43 25.83
CA PRO A 210 5.00 24.13 25.48
C PRO A 210 5.71 23.25 26.51
N PHE A 211 6.57 22.37 26.04
CA PHE A 211 7.45 21.59 26.92
C PHE A 211 8.62 22.46 27.36
N LEU A 212 8.87 22.50 28.68
CA LEU A 212 9.88 23.37 29.26
C LEU A 212 11.28 22.74 29.28
N SER A 213 11.34 21.39 29.26
CA SER A 213 12.58 20.63 29.27
C SER A 213 12.37 19.22 28.73
N LYS A 214 13.48 18.46 28.54
CA LYS A 214 13.42 17.02 28.20
C LYS A 214 12.76 16.19 29.30
N ASP A 215 12.95 16.57 30.53
CA ASP A 215 12.35 15.87 31.68
C ASP A 215 10.85 16.16 31.75
N ASP A 216 10.42 17.42 31.55
CA ASP A 216 9.02 17.81 31.43
C ASP A 216 8.33 17.06 30.27
N PHE A 217 8.99 17.01 29.12
CA PHE A 217 8.47 16.23 27.96
C PHE A 217 8.25 14.77 28.33
N ARG A 218 9.25 14.12 28.97
CA ARG A 218 9.18 12.73 29.37
C ARG A 218 8.09 12.48 30.43
N GLU A 219 7.98 13.35 31.41
CA GLU A 219 6.99 13.21 32.49
C GLU A 219 5.57 13.35 31.96
N ARG A 220 5.34 14.33 31.10
CA ARG A 220 4.01 14.59 30.53
C ARG A 220 3.58 13.59 29.46
N THR A 221 4.51 13.07 28.67
CA THR A 221 4.20 12.14 27.58
C THR A 221 4.29 10.67 27.97
N HIS A 222 4.92 10.35 29.09
CA HIS A 222 5.19 8.98 29.55
C HIS A 222 5.91 8.08 28.51
N VAL A 223 6.60 8.68 27.53
CA VAL A 223 7.36 7.94 26.52
C VAL A 223 8.71 7.48 27.01
N SER A 224 9.27 6.46 26.37
CA SER A 224 10.59 5.94 26.73
C SER A 224 11.71 6.98 26.48
N ARG A 225 12.83 6.87 27.20
CA ARG A 225 13.99 7.73 27.00
C ARG A 225 14.47 7.75 25.54
N THR A 226 14.46 6.59 24.88
CA THR A 226 14.80 6.48 23.46
C THR A 226 13.84 7.28 22.57
N ALA A 227 12.56 7.25 22.88
CA ALA A 227 11.56 8.03 22.14
C ALA A 227 11.71 9.54 22.36
N VAL A 228 12.11 9.97 23.57
CA VAL A 228 12.45 11.38 23.86
C VAL A 228 13.63 11.83 23.01
N ASP A 229 14.72 11.07 22.97
CA ASP A 229 15.90 11.43 22.20
C ASP A 229 15.60 11.48 20.70
N LEU A 230 14.86 10.51 20.15
CA LEU A 230 14.42 10.51 18.76
C LEU A 230 13.52 11.71 18.43
N SER A 231 12.55 12.02 19.27
CA SER A 231 11.65 13.15 19.07
C SER A 231 12.38 14.48 19.05
N LEU A 232 13.38 14.65 19.91
CA LEU A 232 14.11 15.91 20.05
C LEU A 232 15.20 16.14 19.01
N ILE A 233 15.73 15.10 18.39
CA ILE A 233 16.66 15.20 17.25
C ILE A 233 15.92 15.75 16.01
N HIS A 234 14.65 15.43 15.87
CA HIS A 234 13.86 15.78 14.68
C HIS A 234 12.91 16.97 14.90
N ILE A 235 12.69 17.37 16.16
CA ILE A 235 11.93 18.57 16.49
C ILE A 235 12.96 19.72 16.52
N SER A 236 12.81 20.66 15.58
CA SER A 236 13.55 21.91 15.64
C SER A 236 13.36 22.51 17.03
N GLU A 237 14.46 22.66 17.79
CA GLU A 237 14.45 23.48 18.98
C GLU A 237 13.82 24.82 18.61
N PRO A 238 12.85 25.34 19.39
CA PRO A 238 12.46 26.73 19.23
C PRO A 238 13.76 27.53 19.33
N THR A 239 14.07 28.21 18.26
CA THR A 239 15.28 28.97 18.02
C THR A 239 15.71 29.68 19.31
N ARG A 240 16.87 29.31 19.82
CA ARG A 240 17.61 30.01 20.89
C ARG A 240 18.12 31.37 20.39
N GLN A 241 17.29 32.11 19.64
CA GLN A 241 17.66 33.37 18.98
C GLN A 241 16.77 34.56 19.37
N GLU A 242 15.94 34.45 20.39
CA GLU A 242 15.30 35.63 20.99
C GLU A 242 15.47 35.65 22.49
N ALA A 243 16.69 35.69 22.96
CA ALA A 243 17.04 36.03 24.33
C ALA A 243 18.42 36.69 24.36
N ILE A 244 18.53 37.88 23.78
CA ILE A 244 19.47 38.95 24.18
C ILE A 244 18.72 40.27 24.07
#